data_b3f902b00884c088d8880dd9b4e1eb2d
#
_entry.id   b3f902b00884c088d8880dd9b4e1eb2d
#
_cell.length_a   1.000
_cell.length_b   1.000
_cell.length_c   1.000
_cell.angle_alpha   90.00
_cell.angle_beta   90.00
_cell.angle_gamma   90.00
#
_symmetry.space_group_name_H-M   'P 1'
#
loop_
_entity.id
_entity.type
_entity.pdbx_description
1 polymer ?
#
loop_
_entity_poly.entity_id
_entity_poly.type
_entity_poly.pdbx_seq_one_letter_code
_entity_poly.pdbx_strand_id
1 'polypeptide(L)'
;EKTSVNKLLAKQEKQFAPHRYDRLDTHFPLEKRAMLMSHCAAGPPAKLAGSPVSEVQTFDGVKYIAANGAWLMLRGSGTEPILRIYAEGKSDADVKKLIRLGVKLTKQV
;
A
#
# COMPACT_ATOMS: atom_id res chain seq x y z
N GLU A 1 -12.61 11.90 6.93
CA GLU A 1 -13.44 11.97 6.94
C GLU A 1 -14.12 11.97 7.05
N LYS A 2 -13.76 12.11 7.09
CA LYS A 2 -14.58 12.25 7.12
C LYS A 2 -15.21 12.73 7.14
N THR A 3 -14.82 13.08 7.10
CA THR A 3 -15.50 13.66 7.07
C THR A 3 -15.83 14.05 7.36
N SER A 4 -15.39 14.39 7.54
CA SER A 4 -15.86 14.94 7.74
C SER A 4 -15.88 15.37 8.00
N VAL A 5 -15.39 15.52 8.16
CA VAL A 5 -15.61 16.01 8.35
C VAL A 5 -15.69 16.41 8.26
N ASN A 6 -15.36 16.57 8.27
CA ASN A 6 -15.62 17.01 8.02
C ASN A 6 -15.63 17.63 7.90
N LYS A 7 -15.40 17.80 8.07
CA LYS A 7 -15.41 18.54 7.87
C LYS A 7 -14.96 19.09 8.02
N LEU A 8 -14.24 19.15 7.99
CA LEU A 8 -13.89 19.65 8.05
C LEU A 8 -13.74 19.85 7.92
N LEU A 9 -13.37 19.75 7.65
CA LEU A 9 -13.35 19.83 7.28
C LEU A 9 -13.50 20.12 6.73
N ALA A 10 -13.50 19.92 6.38
CA ALA A 10 -13.70 20.33 5.60
C ALA A 10 -13.29 21.04 5.30
N LYS A 11 -12.72 21.25 5.16
CA LYS A 11 -12.27 21.83 4.71
C LYS A 11 -11.35 21.79 4.08
N GLN A 12 -10.85 21.62 4.08
CA GLN A 12 -10.26 21.25 3.29
C GLN A 12 -10.41 20.27 2.58
N GLU A 13 -10.93 19.67 2.70
CA GLU A 13 -11.24 18.76 2.06
C GLU A 13 -11.66 18.73 0.78
N LYS A 14 -11.98 19.39 0.36
CA LYS A 14 -12.47 19.42 -0.89
C LYS A 14 -11.48 19.61 -1.94
N GLN A 15 -10.44 20.05 -1.66
CA GLN A 15 -9.36 20.08 -2.58
C GLN A 15 -8.68 18.73 -2.69
N PHE A 16 -9.12 17.77 -1.92
CA PHE A 16 -8.62 16.42 -2.04
C PHE A 16 -9.56 15.60 -2.90
N ALA A 17 -9.03 14.92 -3.88
CA ALA A 17 -9.81 13.94 -4.61
C ALA A 17 -10.25 12.85 -3.63
N PRO A 18 -11.45 12.29 -3.79
CA PRO A 18 -11.83 11.15 -2.96
C PRO A 18 -10.83 10.02 -3.12
N HIS A 19 -10.45 9.41 -2.02
CA HIS A 19 -9.53 8.29 -2.02
C HIS A 19 -10.29 7.01 -1.80
N ARG A 20 -9.84 5.97 -2.46
CA ARG A 20 -10.34 4.61 -2.26
C ARG A 20 -9.28 3.83 -1.51
N TYR A 21 -9.72 2.96 -0.65
CA TYR A 21 -8.85 2.18 0.22
C TYR A 21 -9.31 0.74 0.22
N ASP A 22 -8.36 -0.20 0.22
CA ASP A 22 -8.69 -1.60 0.36
C ASP A 22 -7.56 -2.34 1.04
N ARG A 23 -7.86 -3.53 1.52
CA ARG A 23 -6.92 -4.40 2.17
C ARG A 23 -7.18 -5.83 1.75
N LEU A 24 -6.12 -6.57 1.48
CA LEU A 24 -6.19 -7.99 1.20
C LEU A 24 -5.29 -8.73 2.17
N ASP A 25 -5.84 -9.70 2.89
CA ASP A 25 -5.04 -10.58 3.73
C ASP A 25 -4.81 -11.86 2.94
N THR A 26 -3.56 -12.30 2.83
CA THR A 26 -3.22 -13.48 2.08
C THR A 26 -2.26 -14.35 2.88
N HIS A 27 -2.31 -15.67 2.63
CA HIS A 27 -1.38 -16.58 3.29
C HIS A 27 0.04 -16.34 2.78
N PHE A 28 0.99 -16.27 3.70
CA PHE A 28 2.39 -16.11 3.35
C PHE A 28 3.24 -16.74 4.44
N PRO A 29 4.16 -17.67 4.11
CA PRO A 29 4.94 -18.39 5.12
C PRO A 29 5.75 -17.44 6.00
N LEU A 30 5.71 -17.67 7.31
CA LEU A 30 6.46 -16.86 8.26
C LEU A 30 7.95 -16.82 7.95
N GLU A 31 8.52 -17.95 7.53
CA GLU A 31 9.95 -18.04 7.28
C GLU A 31 10.39 -17.24 6.07
N LYS A 32 9.48 -16.84 5.20
CA LYS A 32 9.81 -16.03 4.02
C LYS A 32 9.59 -14.55 4.23
N ARG A 33 9.07 -14.15 5.38
CA ARG A 33 8.69 -12.76 5.61
C ARG A 33 9.89 -11.81 5.53
N ALA A 34 10.99 -12.16 6.19
CA ALA A 34 12.17 -11.30 6.18
C ALA A 34 12.74 -11.17 4.77
N MET A 35 12.71 -12.26 4.01
CA MET A 35 13.17 -12.24 2.63
C MET A 35 12.30 -11.33 1.77
N LEU A 36 10.98 -11.40 1.94
CA LEU A 36 10.07 -10.53 1.21
C LEU A 36 10.32 -9.06 1.55
N MET A 37 10.46 -8.73 2.82
CA MET A 37 10.70 -7.35 3.22
C MET A 37 12.01 -6.82 2.64
N SER A 38 13.07 -7.63 2.69
CA SER A 38 14.35 -7.23 2.10
C SER A 38 14.24 -7.04 0.60
N HIS A 39 13.56 -7.94 -0.08
CA HIS A 39 13.37 -7.85 -1.52
C HIS A 39 12.62 -6.57 -1.91
N CYS A 40 11.52 -6.30 -1.20
CA CYS A 40 10.70 -5.13 -1.49
C CYS A 40 11.42 -3.82 -1.17
N ALA A 41 12.22 -3.81 -0.11
CA ALA A 41 12.97 -2.61 0.25
C ALA A 41 14.11 -2.34 -0.73
N ALA A 42 14.75 -3.40 -1.23
CA ALA A 42 15.89 -3.25 -2.14
C ALA A 42 15.47 -2.93 -3.57
N GLY A 43 14.30 -3.40 -3.99
CA GLY A 43 13.83 -3.21 -5.36
C GLY A 43 12.42 -2.68 -5.43
N PRO A 44 12.17 -1.43 -5.00
CA PRO A 44 10.82 -0.88 -5.06
C PRO A 44 10.36 -0.73 -6.51
N PRO A 45 9.06 -0.82 -6.75
CA PRO A 45 8.53 -0.56 -8.09
C PRO A 45 8.77 0.90 -8.46
N ALA A 46 8.90 1.16 -9.75
CA ALA A 46 9.14 2.52 -10.22
C ALA A 46 7.87 3.38 -10.08
N LYS A 47 6.70 2.77 -10.22
CA LYS A 47 5.44 3.49 -10.23
C LYS A 47 4.37 2.71 -9.47
N LEU A 48 3.41 3.45 -8.93
CA LEU A 48 2.19 2.90 -8.36
C LEU A 48 1.01 3.43 -9.17
N ALA A 49 0.35 2.53 -9.90
CA ALA A 49 -0.81 2.89 -10.73
C ALA A 49 -0.51 4.12 -11.60
N GLY A 50 0.66 4.14 -12.20
CA GLY A 50 1.05 5.21 -13.14
C GLY A 50 1.75 6.40 -12.51
N SER A 51 1.81 6.52 -11.19
CA SER A 51 2.49 7.63 -10.52
C SER A 51 3.83 7.17 -9.97
N PRO A 52 4.92 7.94 -10.17
CA PRO A 52 6.23 7.49 -9.70
C PRO A 52 6.29 7.39 -8.19
N VAL A 53 7.02 6.38 -7.70
CA VAL A 53 7.25 6.20 -6.27
C VAL A 53 8.20 7.29 -5.81
N SER A 54 7.77 8.07 -4.82
CA SER A 54 8.58 9.17 -4.29
C SER A 54 9.22 8.85 -2.96
N GLU A 55 8.71 7.84 -2.25
CA GLU A 55 9.22 7.51 -0.92
C GLU A 55 9.01 6.03 -0.64
N VAL A 56 9.97 5.42 0.06
CA VAL A 56 9.86 4.05 0.56
C VAL A 56 10.11 4.09 2.06
N GLN A 57 9.15 3.58 2.82
CA GLN A 57 9.26 3.47 4.27
C GLN A 57 9.34 2.00 4.64
N THR A 58 10.30 1.66 5.51
CA THR A 58 10.53 0.27 5.92
C THR A 58 10.32 0.08 7.42
N PHE A 59 9.59 0.97 8.03
CA PHE A 59 9.47 1.01 9.48
C PHE A 59 8.49 -0.03 9.95
N ASP A 60 7.68 -0.61 9.62
CA ASP A 60 6.78 -1.65 10.12
C ASP A 60 6.18 -2.39 8.91
N GLY A 61 7.07 -3.02 8.18
CA GLY A 61 6.76 -3.59 6.90
C GLY A 61 7.38 -2.70 5.81
N VAL A 62 6.82 -2.72 4.61
CA VAL A 62 7.30 -1.90 3.51
C VAL A 62 6.14 -1.09 2.96
N LYS A 63 6.31 0.21 2.89
CA LYS A 63 5.29 1.12 2.35
C LYS A 63 5.90 1.96 1.25
N TYR A 64 5.29 1.90 0.07
CA TYR A 64 5.68 2.75 -1.06
C TYR A 64 4.66 3.88 -1.18
N ILE A 65 5.15 5.10 -1.33
CA ILE A 65 4.30 6.28 -1.47
C ILE A 65 4.59 6.92 -2.81
N ALA A 66 3.56 7.11 -3.60
CA ALA A 66 3.69 7.72 -4.92
C ALA A 66 3.58 9.23 -4.84
N ALA A 67 4.07 9.90 -5.88
CA ALA A 67 4.05 11.37 -5.93
C ALA A 67 2.64 11.94 -5.85
N ASN A 68 1.64 11.21 -6.33
CA ASN A 68 0.25 11.66 -6.29
C ASN A 68 -0.46 11.33 -4.98
N GLY A 69 0.24 10.77 -4.00
CA GLY A 69 -0.32 10.43 -2.71
C GLY A 69 -0.84 9.01 -2.58
N ALA A 70 -0.92 8.26 -3.67
CA ALA A 70 -1.29 6.84 -3.59
C ALA A 70 -0.19 6.07 -2.85
N TRP A 71 -0.57 4.97 -2.19
CA TRP A 71 0.42 4.19 -1.48
C TRP A 71 0.03 2.71 -1.45
N LEU A 72 1.05 1.88 -1.29
CA LEU A 72 0.93 0.43 -1.17
C LEU A 72 1.79 -0.01 0.00
N MET A 73 1.22 -0.78 0.91
CA MET A 73 1.95 -1.27 2.07
C MET A 73 1.80 -2.77 2.21
N LEU A 74 2.93 -3.43 2.51
CA LEU A 74 2.98 -4.86 2.80
C LEU A 74 3.43 -5.02 4.24
N ARG A 75 2.61 -5.72 5.03
CA ARG A 75 2.90 -5.89 6.45
C ARG A 75 2.54 -7.31 6.88
N GLY A 76 3.49 -7.98 7.53
CA GLY A 76 3.24 -9.32 8.05
C GLY A 76 2.56 -9.29 9.40
N SER A 77 1.74 -10.31 9.67
CA SER A 77 1.27 -10.56 11.02
C SER A 77 2.45 -10.97 11.90
N GLY A 78 2.40 -10.62 13.17
CA GLY A 78 3.46 -10.98 14.10
C GLY A 78 3.52 -12.46 14.42
N THR A 79 2.42 -13.17 14.34
CA THR A 79 2.33 -14.55 14.84
C THR A 79 1.74 -15.53 13.84
N GLU A 80 1.12 -15.06 12.76
CA GLU A 80 0.40 -15.91 11.83
C GLU A 80 1.01 -15.83 10.44
N PRO A 81 0.89 -16.91 9.63
CA PRO A 81 1.43 -16.89 8.26
C PRO A 81 0.50 -16.10 7.33
N ILE A 82 0.26 -14.86 7.67
CA ILE A 82 -0.59 -13.95 6.94
C ILE A 82 0.18 -12.69 6.60
N LEU A 83 0.07 -12.27 5.35
CA LEU A 83 0.57 -11.00 4.90
C LEU A 83 -0.62 -10.10 4.60
N ARG A 84 -0.58 -8.89 5.09
CA ARG A 84 -1.60 -7.88 4.83
C ARG A 84 -1.09 -6.91 3.80
N ILE A 85 -1.89 -6.71 2.77
CA ILE A 85 -1.59 -5.80 1.67
C ILE A 85 -2.61 -4.68 1.75
N TYR A 86 -2.14 -3.45 1.96
CA TYR A 86 -2.99 -2.27 2.06
C TYR A 86 -2.71 -1.38 0.88
N ALA A 87 -3.74 -0.75 0.36
CA ALA A 87 -3.56 0.19 -0.74
C ALA A 87 -4.58 1.31 -0.66
N GLU A 88 -4.14 2.49 -1.06
CA GLU A 88 -5.00 3.64 -1.20
C GLU A 88 -4.67 4.33 -2.51
N GLY A 89 -5.69 4.69 -3.27
CA GLY A 89 -5.53 5.35 -4.54
C GLY A 89 -6.70 6.26 -4.82
N LYS A 90 -6.69 6.87 -5.99
CA LYS A 90 -7.72 7.85 -6.35
C LYS A 90 -8.99 7.22 -6.91
N SER A 91 -8.92 5.98 -7.32
CA SER A 91 -10.07 5.27 -7.88
C SER A 91 -10.03 3.81 -7.48
N ASP A 92 -11.16 3.14 -7.60
CA ASP A 92 -11.22 1.70 -7.35
C ASP A 92 -10.30 0.93 -8.30
N ALA A 93 -10.19 1.38 -9.55
CA ALA A 93 -9.29 0.74 -10.51
C ALA A 93 -7.84 0.84 -10.08
N ASP A 94 -7.44 2.01 -9.57
CA ASP A 94 -6.07 2.20 -9.08
C ASP A 94 -5.80 1.31 -7.87
N VAL A 95 -6.73 1.26 -6.92
CA VAL A 95 -6.57 0.43 -5.72
C VAL A 95 -6.42 -1.04 -6.11
N LYS A 96 -7.22 -1.51 -7.06
CA LYS A 96 -7.12 -2.89 -7.53
C LYS A 96 -5.77 -3.18 -8.16
N LYS A 97 -5.24 -2.23 -8.94
CA LYS A 97 -3.90 -2.37 -9.52
C LYS A 97 -2.84 -2.45 -8.44
N LEU A 98 -2.96 -1.64 -7.39
CA LEU A 98 -2.00 -1.63 -6.29
C LEU A 98 -2.05 -2.95 -5.51
N ILE A 99 -3.23 -3.45 -5.22
CA ILE A 99 -3.37 -4.73 -4.53
C ILE A 99 -2.77 -5.85 -5.37
N ARG A 100 -3.02 -5.87 -6.68
CA ARG A 100 -2.42 -6.87 -7.57
C ARG A 100 -0.89 -6.77 -7.58
N LEU A 101 -0.37 -5.55 -7.54
CA LEU A 101 1.08 -5.35 -7.47
C LEU A 101 1.62 -5.96 -6.19
N GLY A 102 0.95 -5.74 -5.05
CA GLY A 102 1.34 -6.33 -3.80
C GLY A 102 1.37 -7.86 -3.86
N VAL A 103 0.33 -8.47 -4.44
CA VAL A 103 0.29 -9.92 -4.61
C VAL A 103 1.43 -10.40 -5.50
N LYS A 104 1.70 -9.67 -6.58
CA LYS A 104 2.80 -10.03 -7.48
C LYS A 104 4.15 -10.01 -6.75
N LEU A 105 4.36 -9.01 -5.91
CA LEU A 105 5.60 -8.93 -5.13
C LEU A 105 5.78 -10.14 -4.22
N THR A 106 4.72 -10.66 -3.64
CA THR A 106 4.81 -11.83 -2.76
C THR A 106 5.27 -13.07 -3.52
N LYS A 107 5.03 -13.12 -4.81
CA LYS A 107 5.37 -14.28 -5.63
C LYS A 107 6.80 -14.23 -6.18
N GLN A 108 7.52 -13.17 -5.89
CA GLN A 108 8.90 -13.00 -6.36
C GLN A 108 9.94 -13.60 -5.39
N VAL A 109 9.49 -14.09 -4.25
CA VAL A 109 10.39 -14.71 -3.26
C VAL A 109 9.97 -16.13 -2.91
#